data_7532a050b70585f4a19271edda64f938
#
_entry.id   7532a050b70585f4a19271edda64f938
#
_cell.length_a   1.000
_cell.length_b   1.000
_cell.length_c   1.000
_cell.angle_alpha   90.00
_cell.angle_beta   90.00
_cell.angle_gamma   90.00
#
_symmetry.space_group_name_H-M   'P 1'
#
loop_
_entity.id
_entity.type
_entity.pdbx_description
1 polymer ?
#
loop_
_entity_poly.entity_id
_entity_poly.type
_entity_poly.pdbx_seq_one_letter_code
_entity_poly.pdbx_strand_id
1 'polypeptide(L)'
;LGCDFYVFSAHKLYGPTGIGVLYARAELLQTMAPWEGGGSMIATVSLTEGTTWNQAPWRFEAGTPNTGGIIGLGAALSYVSQLGLTQIAEYEQTLMRYALEALRAV
;
A
#
# COMPACT_ATOMS: atom_id res chain seq x y z
N LEU A 1 7.38 -11.60 4.18
CA LEU A 1 7.35 -10.95 5.49
C LEU A 1 6.79 -11.87 6.60
N GLY A 2 6.02 -12.89 6.27
CA GLY A 2 5.42 -13.80 7.24
C GLY A 2 4.26 -13.20 8.06
N CYS A 3 3.82 -11.99 7.74
CA CYS A 3 2.66 -11.36 8.38
C CYS A 3 1.38 -11.67 7.61
N ASP A 4 0.24 -11.63 8.32
CA ASP A 4 -1.08 -11.82 7.71
C ASP A 4 -1.54 -10.55 6.98
N PHE A 5 -1.24 -9.38 7.54
CA PHE A 5 -1.56 -8.08 6.96
C PHE A 5 -0.35 -7.14 7.06
N TYR A 6 -0.19 -6.29 6.05
CA TYR A 6 0.80 -5.21 6.05
C TYR A 6 0.24 -3.98 5.32
N VAL A 7 0.35 -2.82 5.96
CA VAL A 7 -0.21 -1.56 5.43
C VAL A 7 0.89 -0.51 5.34
N PHE A 8 0.93 0.21 4.23
CA PHE A 8 1.82 1.37 4.11
C PHE A 8 1.23 2.46 3.22
N SER A 9 1.75 3.67 3.38
CA SER A 9 1.40 4.83 2.56
C SER A 9 2.52 5.13 1.57
N ALA A 10 2.17 5.39 0.32
CA ALA A 10 3.15 5.62 -0.75
C ALA A 10 4.06 6.82 -0.47
N HIS A 11 3.53 7.92 0.11
CA HIS A 11 4.32 9.12 0.41
C HIS A 11 5.41 8.91 1.47
N LYS A 12 5.39 7.79 2.20
CA LYS A 12 6.47 7.40 3.12
C LYS A 12 7.54 6.54 2.45
N LEU A 13 7.37 6.27 1.15
CA LEU A 13 8.28 5.49 0.32
C LEU A 13 8.56 6.22 -1.00
N TYR A 14 8.81 7.53 -0.92
CA TYR A 14 9.10 8.43 -2.05
C TYR A 14 8.00 8.50 -3.13
N GLY A 15 6.84 7.92 -2.87
CA GLY A 15 5.69 7.92 -3.77
C GLY A 15 4.75 9.10 -3.55
N PRO A 16 3.70 9.23 -4.36
CA PRO A 16 2.74 10.32 -4.25
C PRO A 16 1.87 10.21 -3.00
N THR A 17 1.30 11.35 -2.59
CA THR A 17 0.24 11.40 -1.58
C THR A 17 -1.08 10.82 -2.12
N GLY A 18 -2.02 10.50 -1.24
CA GLY A 18 -3.36 10.04 -1.63
C GLY A 18 -3.43 8.59 -2.11
N ILE A 19 -2.37 7.80 -1.87
CA ILE A 19 -2.36 6.37 -2.15
C ILE A 19 -1.70 5.57 -1.03
N GLY A 20 -2.27 4.43 -0.73
CA GLY A 20 -1.74 3.45 0.20
C GLY A 20 -1.98 2.04 -0.31
N VAL A 21 -1.33 1.08 0.31
CA VAL A 21 -1.42 -0.33 -0.04
C VAL A 21 -1.74 -1.14 1.21
N LEU A 22 -2.69 -2.05 1.08
CA LEU A 22 -2.93 -3.14 2.00
C LEU A 22 -2.48 -4.45 1.35
N TYR A 23 -1.45 -5.05 1.90
CA TYR A 23 -1.13 -6.46 1.64
C TYR A 23 -1.88 -7.33 2.63
N ALA A 24 -2.45 -8.42 2.15
CA ALA A 24 -2.96 -9.48 3.00
C ALA A 24 -2.76 -10.85 2.34
N ARG A 25 -2.73 -11.90 3.16
CA ARG A 25 -2.66 -13.28 2.65
C ARG A 25 -3.92 -13.60 1.86
N ALA A 26 -3.77 -14.28 0.73
CA ALA A 26 -4.87 -14.58 -0.19
C ALA A 26 -6.02 -15.33 0.49
N GLU A 27 -5.71 -16.27 1.37
CA GLU A 27 -6.69 -17.07 2.12
C GLU A 27 -7.59 -16.19 3.00
N LEU A 28 -7.01 -15.15 3.60
CA LEU A 28 -7.77 -14.20 4.41
C LEU A 28 -8.66 -13.31 3.55
N LEU A 29 -8.13 -12.79 2.45
CA LEU A 29 -8.91 -11.97 1.52
C LEU A 29 -10.10 -12.72 0.90
N GLN A 30 -9.98 -14.03 0.69
CA GLN A 30 -11.08 -14.85 0.18
C GLN A 30 -12.24 -14.97 1.17
N THR A 31 -11.97 -15.00 2.47
CA THR A 31 -12.97 -15.19 3.52
C THR A 31 -13.53 -13.89 4.09
N MET A 32 -12.81 -12.78 3.92
CA MET A 32 -13.24 -11.47 4.43
C MET A 32 -14.40 -10.89 3.62
N ALA A 33 -15.37 -10.32 4.31
CA ALA A 33 -16.38 -9.48 3.71
C ALA A 33 -15.77 -8.08 3.39
N PRO A 34 -16.24 -7.39 2.34
CA PRO A 34 -15.87 -6.00 2.11
C PRO A 34 -16.43 -5.12 3.22
N TRP A 35 -15.69 -4.07 3.59
CA TRP A 35 -16.14 -3.09 4.59
C TRP A 35 -17.24 -2.17 4.07
N GLU A 36 -17.15 -1.79 2.81
CA GLU A 36 -18.08 -0.90 2.12
C GLU A 36 -18.41 -1.43 0.74
N GLY A 37 -19.41 -0.87 0.09
CA GLY A 37 -19.77 -1.20 -1.29
C GLY A 37 -19.49 -0.03 -2.24
N GLY A 38 -19.19 -0.35 -3.49
CA GLY A 38 -18.95 0.67 -4.51
C GLY A 38 -18.79 0.09 -5.90
N GLY A 39 -18.59 0.97 -6.87
CA GLY A 39 -18.32 0.57 -8.25
C GLY A 39 -17.14 -0.40 -8.35
N SER A 40 -17.14 -1.28 -9.32
CA SER A 40 -16.13 -2.31 -9.59
C SER A 40 -16.04 -3.47 -8.57
N MET A 41 -16.57 -3.31 -7.37
CA MET A 41 -16.54 -4.34 -6.31
C MET A 41 -17.61 -5.41 -6.48
N ILE A 42 -18.72 -5.07 -7.11
CA ILE A 42 -19.96 -5.85 -7.14
C ILE A 42 -20.01 -6.71 -8.39
N ALA A 43 -20.29 -8.00 -8.21
CA ALA A 43 -20.53 -8.92 -9.32
C ALA A 43 -22.00 -8.89 -9.75
N THR A 44 -22.93 -9.01 -8.80
CA THR A 44 -24.39 -8.94 -9.07
C THR A 44 -25.10 -8.21 -7.95
N VAL A 45 -26.22 -7.57 -8.30
CA VAL A 45 -27.17 -6.98 -7.33
C VAL A 45 -28.53 -7.59 -7.58
N SER A 46 -29.16 -8.10 -6.53
CA SER A 46 -30.55 -8.61 -6.56
C SER A 46 -31.32 -8.04 -5.38
N LEU A 47 -32.56 -7.64 -5.62
CA LEU A 47 -33.44 -7.18 -4.54
C LEU A 47 -33.90 -8.31 -3.62
N THR A 48 -33.88 -9.56 -4.12
CA THR A 48 -34.37 -10.73 -3.41
C THR A 48 -33.23 -11.59 -2.85
N GLU A 49 -32.10 -11.68 -3.54
CA GLU A 49 -30.97 -12.56 -3.20
C GLU A 49 -29.79 -11.77 -2.60
N GLY A 50 -29.88 -10.45 -2.59
CA GLY A 50 -28.82 -9.58 -2.10
C GLY A 50 -27.69 -9.31 -3.11
N THR A 51 -26.56 -8.87 -2.60
CA THR A 51 -25.41 -8.50 -3.42
C THR A 51 -24.33 -9.57 -3.35
N THR A 52 -23.77 -9.92 -4.50
CA THR A 52 -22.55 -10.73 -4.58
C THR A 52 -21.35 -9.87 -4.99
N TRP A 53 -20.16 -10.26 -4.55
CA TRP A 53 -18.96 -9.48 -4.68
C TRP A 53 -17.98 -10.12 -5.66
N ASN A 54 -17.21 -9.28 -6.34
CA ASN A 54 -16.07 -9.73 -7.11
C ASN A 54 -15.00 -10.38 -6.20
N GLN A 55 -14.04 -11.03 -6.80
CA GLN A 55 -12.92 -11.58 -6.07
C GLN A 55 -11.93 -10.50 -5.66
N ALA A 56 -11.08 -10.80 -4.68
CA ALA A 56 -9.95 -9.94 -4.36
C ALA A 56 -9.01 -9.78 -5.58
N PRO A 57 -8.41 -8.60 -5.82
CA PRO A 57 -8.44 -7.43 -4.94
C PRO A 57 -9.69 -6.54 -5.11
N TRP A 58 -10.44 -6.66 -6.20
CA TRP A 58 -11.56 -5.75 -6.56
C TRP A 58 -12.64 -5.67 -5.50
N ARG A 59 -12.89 -6.75 -4.78
CA ARG A 59 -13.83 -6.80 -3.64
C ARG A 59 -13.56 -5.74 -2.56
N PHE A 60 -12.33 -5.23 -2.47
CA PHE A 60 -11.89 -4.29 -1.45
C PHE A 60 -11.55 -2.91 -2.00
N GLU A 61 -11.75 -2.68 -3.31
CA GLU A 61 -11.41 -1.44 -4.00
C GLU A 61 -12.66 -0.76 -4.54
N ALA A 62 -13.24 0.14 -3.72
CA ALA A 62 -14.48 0.84 -4.04
C ALA A 62 -14.27 1.97 -5.04
N GLY A 63 -14.97 1.91 -6.16
CA GLY A 63 -15.01 2.97 -7.17
C GLY A 63 -13.81 2.99 -8.12
N THR A 64 -13.64 4.10 -8.82
CA THR A 64 -12.53 4.27 -9.76
C THR A 64 -11.20 4.39 -9.01
N PRO A 65 -10.21 3.55 -9.30
CA PRO A 65 -8.93 3.59 -8.60
C PRO A 65 -8.15 4.87 -8.93
N ASN A 66 -7.30 5.30 -8.00
CA ASN A 66 -6.35 6.39 -8.21
C ASN A 66 -5.22 5.95 -9.15
N THR A 67 -5.52 5.87 -10.45
CA THR A 67 -4.57 5.35 -11.46
C THR A 67 -3.27 6.14 -11.51
N GLY A 68 -3.34 7.48 -11.41
CA GLY A 68 -2.15 8.34 -11.38
C GLY A 68 -1.26 8.05 -10.17
N GLY A 69 -1.86 7.88 -8.98
CA GLY A 69 -1.15 7.51 -7.77
C GLY A 69 -0.53 6.11 -7.84
N ILE A 70 -1.23 5.14 -8.43
CA ILE A 70 -0.73 3.78 -8.61
C ILE A 70 0.52 3.76 -9.52
N ILE A 71 0.47 4.46 -10.66
CA ILE A 71 1.60 4.59 -11.58
C ILE A 71 2.78 5.29 -10.89
N GLY A 72 2.51 6.37 -10.16
CA GLY A 72 3.54 7.10 -9.40
C GLY A 72 4.18 6.24 -8.31
N LEU A 73 3.40 5.42 -7.60
CA LEU A 73 3.94 4.45 -6.64
C LEU A 73 4.82 3.40 -7.34
N GLY A 74 4.41 2.89 -8.49
CA GLY A 74 5.22 1.95 -9.28
C GLY A 74 6.58 2.53 -9.65
N ALA A 75 6.63 3.81 -10.08
CA ALA A 75 7.88 4.52 -10.37
C ALA A 75 8.75 4.68 -9.11
N ALA A 76 8.15 5.04 -7.97
CA ALA A 76 8.86 5.16 -6.69
C ALA A 76 9.47 3.83 -6.23
N LEU A 77 8.72 2.72 -6.34
CA LEU A 77 9.21 1.38 -6.00
C LEU A 77 10.39 0.97 -6.90
N SER A 78 10.30 1.27 -8.19
CA SER A 78 11.39 1.02 -9.14
C SER A 78 12.65 1.82 -8.77
N TYR A 79 12.50 3.09 -8.42
CA TYR A 79 13.60 3.95 -7.97
C TYR A 79 14.28 3.40 -6.70
N VAL A 80 13.50 3.09 -5.67
CA VAL A 80 14.02 2.53 -4.41
C VAL A 80 14.73 1.19 -4.64
N SER A 81 14.16 0.34 -5.52
CA SER A 81 14.77 -0.95 -5.86
C SER A 81 16.11 -0.80 -6.59
N GLN A 82 16.25 0.23 -7.44
CA GLN A 82 17.52 0.51 -8.14
C GLN A 82 18.59 1.03 -7.19
N LEU A 83 18.24 1.86 -6.22
CA LEU A 83 19.16 2.30 -5.17
C LEU A 83 19.59 1.16 -4.24
N GLY A 84 18.66 0.26 -3.93
CA GLY A 84 18.82 -0.84 -3.01
C GLY A 84 18.57 -0.45 -1.55
N LEU A 85 17.77 -1.26 -0.86
CA LEU A 85 17.36 -0.98 0.53
C LEU A 85 18.55 -0.97 1.50
N THR A 86 19.56 -1.80 1.26
CA THR A 86 20.76 -1.85 2.09
C THR A 86 21.55 -0.54 2.02
N GLN A 87 21.77 -0.01 0.82
CA GLN A 87 22.47 1.24 0.59
C GLN A 87 21.72 2.43 1.21
N ILE A 88 20.41 2.45 1.11
CA ILE A 88 19.54 3.46 1.74
C ILE A 88 19.73 3.41 3.25
N ALA A 89 19.62 2.22 3.87
CA ALA A 89 19.77 2.05 5.31
C ALA A 89 21.15 2.46 5.84
N GLU A 90 22.22 2.13 5.13
CA GLU A 90 23.59 2.54 5.48
C GLU A 90 23.77 4.05 5.42
N TYR A 91 23.21 4.69 4.40
CA TYR A 91 23.27 6.14 4.27
C TYR A 91 22.47 6.85 5.37
N GLU A 92 21.26 6.39 5.66
CA GLU A 92 20.44 6.92 6.76
C GLU A 92 21.12 6.79 8.11
N GLN A 93 21.77 5.67 8.39
CA GLN A 93 22.57 5.49 9.62
C GLN A 93 23.74 6.48 9.69
N THR A 94 24.37 6.78 8.57
CA THR A 94 25.46 7.75 8.51
C THR A 94 24.96 9.15 8.80
N LEU A 95 23.82 9.55 8.21
CA LEU A 95 23.16 10.83 8.48
C LEU A 95 22.72 10.93 9.95
N MET A 96 22.17 9.86 10.51
CA MET A 96 21.73 9.84 11.89
C MET A 96 22.92 10.06 12.85
N ARG A 97 24.04 9.38 12.64
CA ARG A 97 25.25 9.57 13.46
C ARG A 97 25.75 11.01 13.40
N TYR A 98 25.87 11.55 12.19
CA TYR A 98 26.27 12.95 12.00
C TYR A 98 25.35 13.92 12.73
N ALA A 99 24.03 13.76 12.58
CA ALA A 99 23.06 14.62 13.26
C ALA A 99 23.13 14.53 14.79
N LEU A 100 23.28 13.32 15.34
CA LEU A 100 23.42 13.15 16.79
C LEU A 100 24.71 13.78 17.34
N GLU A 101 25.83 13.68 16.63
CA GLU A 101 27.09 14.31 17.02
C GLU A 101 26.97 15.85 16.98
N ALA A 102 26.40 16.40 15.91
CA ALA A 102 26.18 17.84 15.78
C ALA A 102 25.26 18.41 16.88
N LEU A 103 24.16 17.70 17.20
CA LEU A 103 23.23 18.12 18.25
C LEU A 103 23.83 18.04 19.67
N ARG A 104 24.78 17.14 19.92
CA ARG A 104 25.48 17.05 21.21
C ARG A 104 26.53 18.14 21.42
N ALA A 105 26.94 18.80 20.35
CA ALA A 105 27.92 19.88 20.39
C ALA A 105 27.29 21.27 20.65
N VAL A 106 25.96 21.35 20.71
CA VAL A 106 25.18 22.55 21.06
C VAL A 106 24.77 22.51 22.53
#